data_069c0ba639f8881f485c1fd7359a60b6
#
_entry.id   069c0ba639f8881f485c1fd7359a60b6
#
_cell.length_a   1.000
_cell.length_b   1.000
_cell.length_c   1.000
_cell.angle_alpha   90.00
_cell.angle_beta   90.00
_cell.angle_gamma   90.00
#
_symmetry.space_group_name_H-M   'P 1'
#
loop_
_entity.id
_entity.type
_entity.pdbx_description
1 polymer ?
#
loop_
_entity_poly.entity_id
_entity_poly.type
_entity_poly.pdbx_seq_one_letter_code
_entity_poly.pdbx_strand_id
1 'polypeptide(L)'
;MRTVSDYFGSLVFDDRVMRAKLPSHVYDSLKKTIDEGASLDAHVADAVATAMRDWAVEHGATHFTHWFQPLTGITAEKHESFISPSPDGGVIMEFSGKELIQGEPDASSFPSGGLRATFEARGYTAWDPTSYAFIKGHTLCIPTAFCSYSGEALDKKTPLLRSMQALNKQALRVLKLFGNEDVKCVHPCVGPVSYTHLTL
;
A
#
# COMPACT_ATOMS: atom_id res chain seq x y z
N MET A 1 -7.21 -32.20 -9.75
CA MET A 1 -5.96 -31.44 -9.94
C MET A 1 -6.34 -29.97 -9.88
N ARG A 2 -5.76 -29.15 -9.01
CA ARG A 2 -6.07 -27.71 -8.98
C ARG A 2 -5.52 -27.06 -10.25
N THR A 3 -6.31 -26.24 -10.92
CA THR A 3 -5.88 -25.45 -12.08
C THR A 3 -5.30 -24.10 -11.62
N VAL A 4 -4.58 -23.40 -12.48
CA VAL A 4 -4.02 -22.08 -12.14
C VAL A 4 -5.12 -21.11 -11.71
N SER A 5 -6.29 -21.17 -12.32
CA SER A 5 -7.45 -20.35 -11.96
C SER A 5 -7.97 -20.59 -10.54
N ASP A 6 -7.72 -21.76 -9.96
CA ASP A 6 -8.21 -22.10 -8.61
C ASP A 6 -7.38 -21.46 -7.50
N TYR A 7 -6.13 -21.06 -7.76
CA TYR A 7 -5.24 -20.47 -6.76
C TYR A 7 -4.72 -19.09 -7.13
N PHE A 8 -4.91 -18.65 -8.38
CA PHE A 8 -4.48 -17.31 -8.79
C PHE A 8 -5.24 -16.24 -7.99
N GLY A 9 -4.51 -15.36 -7.32
CA GLY A 9 -5.07 -14.30 -6.50
C GLY A 9 -5.69 -14.76 -5.17
N SER A 10 -5.61 -16.05 -4.81
CA SER A 10 -6.22 -16.56 -3.56
C SER A 10 -5.59 -16.01 -2.28
N LEU A 11 -4.34 -15.52 -2.37
CA LEU A 11 -3.59 -14.92 -1.28
C LEU A 11 -3.46 -13.39 -1.45
N VAL A 12 -4.47 -12.76 -2.01
CA VAL A 12 -4.54 -11.30 -2.20
C VAL A 12 -5.71 -10.76 -1.40
N PHE A 13 -5.47 -9.71 -0.62
CA PHE A 13 -6.49 -8.96 0.12
C PHE A 13 -7.20 -8.00 -0.84
N ASP A 14 -7.90 -8.57 -1.82
CA ASP A 14 -8.58 -7.88 -2.91
C ASP A 14 -9.91 -7.26 -2.48
N ASP A 15 -10.57 -6.59 -3.42
CA ASP A 15 -11.87 -5.95 -3.19
C ASP A 15 -12.94 -6.93 -2.67
N ARG A 16 -12.92 -8.17 -3.15
CA ARG A 16 -13.83 -9.23 -2.70
C ARG A 16 -13.59 -9.60 -1.24
N VAL A 17 -12.33 -9.75 -0.84
CA VAL A 17 -11.94 -10.05 0.54
C VAL A 17 -12.26 -8.87 1.46
N MET A 18 -11.93 -7.64 1.03
CA MET A 18 -12.26 -6.43 1.77
C MET A 18 -13.77 -6.31 2.03
N ARG A 19 -14.59 -6.53 1.02
CA ARG A 19 -16.05 -6.50 1.13
C ARG A 19 -16.59 -7.55 2.09
N ALA A 20 -15.96 -8.72 2.15
CA ALA A 20 -16.38 -9.81 3.02
C ALA A 20 -15.90 -9.64 4.48
N LYS A 21 -14.77 -8.99 4.70
CA LYS A 21 -14.11 -8.90 6.01
C LYS A 21 -14.32 -7.56 6.71
N LEU A 22 -14.64 -6.50 5.97
CA LEU A 22 -14.86 -5.16 6.55
C LEU A 22 -16.35 -4.92 6.84
N PRO A 23 -16.67 -4.18 7.91
CA PRO A 23 -18.00 -3.59 8.06
C PRO A 23 -18.34 -2.71 6.86
N SER A 24 -19.59 -2.71 6.41
CA SER A 24 -20.01 -2.01 5.17
C SER A 24 -19.60 -0.53 5.16
N HIS A 25 -19.80 0.18 6.27
CA HIS A 25 -19.43 1.60 6.36
C HIS A 25 -17.92 1.86 6.25
N VAL A 26 -17.08 0.92 6.75
CA VAL A 26 -15.62 1.00 6.63
C VAL A 26 -15.20 0.74 5.18
N TYR A 27 -15.79 -0.30 4.56
CA TYR A 27 -15.55 -0.60 3.17
C TYR A 27 -15.92 0.56 2.24
N ASP A 28 -17.10 1.15 2.43
CA ASP A 28 -17.57 2.29 1.63
C ASP A 28 -16.67 3.52 1.80
N SER A 29 -16.22 3.80 3.04
CA SER A 29 -15.28 4.88 3.32
C SER A 29 -13.91 4.63 2.66
N LEU A 30 -13.40 3.40 2.73
CA LEU A 30 -12.16 3.02 2.05
C LEU A 30 -12.29 3.17 0.53
N LYS A 31 -13.39 2.71 -0.07
CA LYS A 31 -13.63 2.86 -1.52
C LYS A 31 -13.68 4.31 -1.93
N LYS A 32 -14.36 5.15 -1.17
CA LYS A 32 -14.38 6.59 -1.42
C LYS A 32 -12.99 7.20 -1.36
N THR A 33 -12.18 6.81 -0.36
CA THR A 33 -10.79 7.25 -0.24
C THR A 33 -9.96 6.87 -1.47
N ILE A 34 -10.12 5.63 -1.97
CA ILE A 34 -9.44 5.15 -3.17
C ILE A 34 -9.88 5.94 -4.41
N ASP A 35 -11.18 6.12 -4.59
CA ASP A 35 -11.76 6.76 -5.79
C ASP A 35 -11.49 8.26 -5.84
N GLU A 36 -11.44 8.92 -4.69
CA GLU A 36 -11.18 10.37 -4.59
C GLU A 36 -9.67 10.70 -4.43
N GLY A 37 -8.83 9.69 -4.15
CA GLY A 37 -7.40 9.90 -3.87
C GLY A 37 -7.15 10.68 -2.58
N ALA A 38 -8.05 10.55 -1.59
CA ALA A 38 -7.96 11.22 -0.30
C ALA A 38 -7.01 10.47 0.66
N SER A 39 -6.67 11.11 1.79
CA SER A 39 -5.94 10.43 2.86
C SER A 39 -6.83 9.44 3.60
N LEU A 40 -6.24 8.33 4.04
CA LEU A 40 -6.95 7.32 4.82
C LEU A 40 -7.24 7.85 6.24
N ASP A 41 -8.48 7.79 6.66
CA ASP A 41 -8.88 8.12 8.02
C ASP A 41 -8.31 7.11 9.04
N ALA A 42 -7.90 7.57 10.22
CA ALA A 42 -7.26 6.73 11.23
C ALA A 42 -8.16 5.58 11.72
N HIS A 43 -9.44 5.84 11.93
CA HIS A 43 -10.38 4.81 12.39
C HIS A 43 -10.66 3.77 11.29
N VAL A 44 -10.72 4.24 10.03
CA VAL A 44 -10.84 3.35 8.87
C VAL A 44 -9.58 2.51 8.76
N ALA A 45 -8.40 3.10 8.93
CA ALA A 45 -7.13 2.39 8.87
C ALA A 45 -7.02 1.29 9.95
N ASP A 46 -7.45 1.55 11.19
CA ASP A 46 -7.44 0.56 12.26
C ASP A 46 -8.35 -0.63 11.95
N ALA A 47 -9.55 -0.37 11.46
CA ALA A 47 -10.48 -1.42 11.07
C ALA A 47 -9.94 -2.25 9.89
N VAL A 48 -9.35 -1.60 8.89
CA VAL A 48 -8.72 -2.27 7.74
C VAL A 48 -7.51 -3.08 8.18
N ALA A 49 -6.64 -2.53 9.04
CA ALA A 49 -5.48 -3.24 9.56
C ALA A 49 -5.89 -4.50 10.32
N THR A 50 -6.88 -4.39 11.20
CA THR A 50 -7.43 -5.54 11.95
C THR A 50 -7.92 -6.64 11.00
N ALA A 51 -8.76 -6.29 10.03
CA ALA A 51 -9.30 -7.24 9.07
C ALA A 51 -8.21 -7.87 8.19
N MET A 52 -7.23 -7.07 7.76
CA MET A 52 -6.10 -7.52 6.95
C MET A 52 -5.20 -8.49 7.72
N ARG A 53 -4.89 -8.18 8.99
CA ARG A 53 -4.14 -9.04 9.89
C ARG A 53 -4.86 -10.37 10.12
N ASP A 54 -6.14 -10.31 10.50
CA ASP A 54 -6.91 -11.51 10.83
C ASP A 54 -7.03 -12.42 9.60
N TRP A 55 -7.29 -11.84 8.44
CA TRP A 55 -7.25 -12.57 7.16
C TRP A 55 -5.88 -13.19 6.89
N ALA A 56 -4.79 -12.46 7.12
CA ALA A 56 -3.44 -12.96 6.89
C ALA A 56 -3.11 -14.12 7.83
N VAL A 57 -3.46 -14.02 9.11
CA VAL A 57 -3.27 -15.09 10.12
C VAL A 57 -4.10 -16.32 9.77
N GLU A 58 -5.35 -16.16 9.32
CA GLU A 58 -6.19 -17.27 8.83
C GLU A 58 -5.52 -18.03 7.68
N HIS A 59 -4.70 -17.35 6.88
CA HIS A 59 -3.94 -17.93 5.76
C HIS A 59 -2.51 -18.35 6.13
N GLY A 60 -2.17 -18.37 7.41
CA GLY A 60 -0.88 -18.87 7.92
C GLY A 60 0.26 -17.85 7.90
N ALA A 61 -0.03 -16.58 7.75
CA ALA A 61 0.98 -15.54 7.92
C ALA A 61 1.31 -15.35 9.40
N THR A 62 2.59 -15.17 9.70
CA THR A 62 3.12 -14.93 11.05
C THR A 62 3.82 -13.58 11.18
N HIS A 63 4.12 -12.97 10.04
CA HIS A 63 4.85 -11.71 9.92
C HIS A 63 4.18 -10.81 8.90
N PHE A 64 4.51 -9.53 8.96
CA PHE A 64 4.17 -8.55 7.92
C PHE A 64 5.41 -7.79 7.48
N THR A 65 5.33 -7.15 6.32
CA THR A 65 6.38 -6.27 5.80
C THR A 65 5.78 -5.13 5.00
N HIS A 66 6.39 -3.97 5.12
CA HIS A 66 6.14 -2.87 4.20
C HIS A 66 6.89 -3.15 2.89
N TRP A 67 6.12 -3.35 1.82
CA TRP A 67 6.64 -3.73 0.51
C TRP A 67 6.76 -2.51 -0.39
N PHE A 68 7.98 -2.08 -0.68
CA PHE A 68 8.23 -0.97 -1.58
C PHE A 68 9.55 -1.15 -2.34
N GLN A 69 9.71 -0.38 -3.41
CA GLN A 69 10.92 -0.39 -4.22
C GLN A 69 11.66 0.94 -4.02
N PRO A 70 12.74 0.96 -3.22
CA PRO A 70 13.54 2.16 -3.01
C PRO A 70 14.24 2.59 -4.30
N LEU A 71 14.74 3.82 -4.34
CA LEU A 71 15.44 4.38 -5.49
C LEU A 71 16.70 3.57 -5.88
N THR A 72 17.26 2.81 -4.95
CA THR A 72 18.36 1.87 -5.19
C THR A 72 18.00 0.71 -6.14
N GLY A 73 16.72 0.46 -6.39
CA GLY A 73 16.24 -0.52 -7.36
C GLY A 73 15.99 -1.93 -6.80
N ILE A 74 16.37 -2.21 -5.56
CA ILE A 74 16.14 -3.50 -4.89
C ILE A 74 14.90 -3.36 -4.01
N THR A 75 13.97 -4.34 -4.11
CA THR A 75 12.79 -4.35 -3.25
C THR A 75 13.17 -4.44 -1.78
N ALA A 76 12.66 -3.53 -0.95
CA ALA A 76 12.88 -3.55 0.48
C ALA A 76 11.78 -4.38 1.16
N GLU A 77 12.20 -5.25 2.06
CA GLU A 77 11.34 -6.08 2.90
C GLU A 77 11.95 -6.07 4.31
N LYS A 78 11.18 -5.59 5.29
CA LYS A 78 11.51 -5.78 6.70
C LYS A 78 10.40 -6.60 7.33
N HIS A 79 10.71 -7.82 7.70
CA HIS A 79 9.74 -8.72 8.29
C HIS A 79 9.58 -8.40 9.77
N GLU A 80 8.37 -8.04 10.16
CA GLU A 80 7.96 -7.80 11.54
C GLU A 80 6.95 -8.84 11.96
N SER A 81 7.08 -9.34 13.20
CA SER A 81 6.12 -10.29 13.75
C SER A 81 4.78 -9.59 14.06
N PHE A 82 3.68 -10.30 13.85
CA PHE A 82 2.38 -9.82 14.31
C PHE A 82 2.24 -9.80 15.83
N ILE A 83 3.11 -10.50 16.54
CA ILE A 83 3.04 -10.62 17.98
C ILE A 83 4.32 -10.12 18.64
N SER A 84 4.17 -9.49 19.81
CA SER A 84 5.25 -9.15 20.72
C SER A 84 4.98 -9.74 22.10
N PRO A 85 6.05 -10.05 22.87
CA PRO A 85 5.89 -10.51 24.24
C PRO A 85 5.33 -9.36 25.11
N SER A 86 4.34 -9.69 25.94
CA SER A 86 3.81 -8.79 26.95
C SER A 86 4.62 -8.91 28.25
N PRO A 87 4.74 -7.82 29.04
CA PRO A 87 5.44 -7.83 30.33
C PRO A 87 4.91 -8.85 31.35
N ASP A 88 3.66 -9.25 31.21
CA ASP A 88 3.01 -10.27 32.07
C ASP A 88 3.19 -11.71 31.60
N GLY A 89 4.05 -11.92 30.59
CA GLY A 89 4.36 -13.24 30.02
C GLY A 89 3.38 -13.72 28.95
N GLY A 90 2.43 -12.89 28.55
CA GLY A 90 1.53 -13.11 27.41
C GLY A 90 2.12 -12.64 26.08
N VAL A 91 1.24 -12.50 25.08
CA VAL A 91 1.56 -11.91 23.78
C VAL A 91 0.52 -10.86 23.43
N ILE A 92 0.97 -9.81 22.76
CA ILE A 92 0.11 -8.75 22.21
C ILE A 92 0.23 -8.73 20.70
N MET A 93 -0.86 -8.34 20.05
CA MET A 93 -0.87 -8.13 18.59
C MET A 93 -0.48 -6.68 18.30
N GLU A 94 0.57 -6.47 17.53
CA GLU A 94 1.12 -5.12 17.30
C GLU A 94 0.67 -4.47 15.99
N PHE A 95 0.10 -5.21 15.07
CA PHE A 95 -0.31 -4.65 13.80
C PHE A 95 -1.58 -3.80 13.93
N SER A 96 -1.47 -2.52 13.62
CA SER A 96 -2.55 -1.54 13.74
C SER A 96 -2.62 -0.62 12.51
N GLY A 97 -3.61 0.26 12.47
CA GLY A 97 -3.75 1.25 11.41
C GLY A 97 -2.58 2.21 11.28
N LYS A 98 -1.79 2.39 12.34
CA LYS A 98 -0.55 3.17 12.28
C LYS A 98 0.39 2.64 11.20
N GLU A 99 0.51 1.32 11.08
CA GLU A 99 1.36 0.67 10.07
C GLU A 99 0.90 0.94 8.64
N LEU A 100 -0.39 1.23 8.45
CA LEU A 100 -0.96 1.58 7.14
C LEU A 100 -0.80 3.07 6.82
N ILE A 101 -0.94 3.96 7.82
CA ILE A 101 -0.90 5.41 7.61
C ILE A 101 0.54 5.92 7.59
N GLN A 102 1.33 5.53 8.57
CA GLN A 102 2.69 6.02 8.78
C GLN A 102 3.54 4.94 9.45
N GLY A 103 3.88 3.91 8.69
CA GLY A 103 4.86 2.91 9.12
C GLY A 103 6.27 3.52 9.17
N GLU A 104 7.05 3.10 10.14
CA GLU A 104 8.45 3.53 10.29
C GLU A 104 9.39 2.37 9.93
N PRO A 105 9.74 2.21 8.63
CA PRO A 105 10.69 1.18 8.26
C PRO A 105 12.06 1.54 8.83
N ASP A 106 12.75 0.56 9.39
CA ASP A 106 14.11 0.74 9.81
C ASP A 106 15.01 0.99 8.59
N ALA A 107 15.79 2.06 8.62
CA ALA A 107 16.75 2.39 7.57
C ALA A 107 17.81 1.29 7.35
N SER A 108 18.04 0.43 8.33
CA SER A 108 18.91 -0.75 8.22
C SER A 108 18.40 -1.80 7.24
N SER A 109 17.10 -1.78 6.89
CA SER A 109 16.50 -2.70 5.89
C SER A 109 16.76 -2.29 4.44
N PHE A 110 17.37 -1.13 4.19
CA PHE A 110 17.78 -0.73 2.84
C PHE A 110 19.07 -1.40 2.43
N PRO A 111 19.17 -1.92 1.18
CA PRO A 111 20.46 -2.29 0.63
C PRO A 111 21.32 -1.04 0.64
N SER A 112 22.39 -1.05 1.39
CA SER A 112 23.17 0.15 1.66
C SER A 112 23.88 0.65 0.40
N GLY A 113 23.51 1.85 -0.04
CA GLY A 113 24.35 2.69 -0.87
C GLY A 113 25.44 3.37 -0.05
N GLY A 114 25.78 2.86 1.14
CA GLY A 114 26.71 3.44 2.11
C GLY A 114 26.03 4.13 3.29
N LEU A 115 26.80 4.41 4.33
CA LEU A 115 26.37 5.06 5.58
C LEU A 115 25.54 6.34 5.36
N ARG A 116 25.81 7.09 4.31
CA ARG A 116 25.13 8.33 3.99
C ARG A 116 23.73 8.09 3.45
N ALA A 117 23.56 7.09 2.60
CA ALA A 117 22.24 6.76 2.02
C ALA A 117 21.26 6.25 3.08
N THR A 118 21.72 5.48 4.06
CA THR A 118 20.88 5.00 5.17
C THR A 118 20.51 6.10 6.17
N PHE A 119 21.38 7.08 6.37
CA PHE A 119 21.10 8.22 7.25
C PHE A 119 20.09 9.19 6.63
N GLU A 120 20.20 9.45 5.32
CA GLU A 120 19.28 10.33 4.58
C GLU A 120 17.94 9.65 4.25
N ALA A 121 17.88 8.32 4.28
CA ALA A 121 16.69 7.55 3.96
C ALA A 121 15.69 7.40 5.13
N ARG A 122 15.81 8.20 6.18
CA ARG A 122 14.80 8.23 7.23
C ARG A 122 13.52 8.83 6.72
N GLY A 123 12.45 8.06 6.84
CA GLY A 123 11.15 8.46 6.33
C GLY A 123 10.06 7.57 6.89
N TYR A 124 8.93 7.64 6.26
CA TYR A 124 7.77 6.83 6.60
C TYR A 124 7.20 6.14 5.36
N THR A 125 6.55 5.02 5.60
CA THR A 125 5.75 4.32 4.61
C THR A 125 4.28 4.65 4.79
N ALA A 126 3.56 4.73 3.70
CA ALA A 126 2.10 4.81 3.71
C ALA A 126 1.55 3.75 2.77
N TRP A 127 0.58 2.98 3.24
CA TRP A 127 -0.10 2.02 2.38
C TRP A 127 -0.72 2.72 1.18
N ASP A 128 -0.51 2.13 0.01
CA ASP A 128 -1.23 2.54 -1.19
C ASP A 128 -2.47 1.65 -1.36
N PRO A 129 -3.65 2.13 -1.01
CA PRO A 129 -4.87 1.33 -1.06
C PRO A 129 -5.31 0.95 -2.48
N THR A 130 -4.71 1.53 -3.52
CA THR A 130 -4.91 1.12 -4.92
C THR A 130 -4.13 -0.15 -5.28
N SER A 131 -3.24 -0.59 -4.38
CA SER A 131 -2.46 -1.82 -4.52
C SER A 131 -2.81 -2.78 -3.38
N TYR A 132 -3.31 -3.94 -3.74
CA TYR A 132 -3.73 -4.92 -2.76
C TYR A 132 -2.56 -5.51 -1.97
N ALA A 133 -2.74 -5.65 -0.66
CA ALA A 133 -1.84 -6.46 0.15
C ALA A 133 -1.95 -7.94 -0.23
N PHE A 134 -0.88 -8.69 -0.05
CA PHE A 134 -0.83 -10.09 -0.44
C PHE A 134 0.08 -10.90 0.48
N ILE A 135 -0.10 -12.21 0.50
CA ILE A 135 0.73 -13.11 1.30
C ILE A 135 1.77 -13.77 0.40
N LYS A 136 3.03 -13.69 0.82
CA LYS A 136 4.19 -14.38 0.22
C LYS A 136 4.82 -15.27 1.29
N GLY A 137 4.69 -16.59 1.13
CA GLY A 137 5.10 -17.54 2.18
C GLY A 137 4.28 -17.36 3.46
N HIS A 138 4.92 -16.96 4.55
CA HIS A 138 4.27 -16.67 5.83
C HIS A 138 4.26 -15.18 6.19
N THR A 139 4.42 -14.31 5.19
CA THR A 139 4.52 -12.87 5.40
C THR A 139 3.43 -12.15 4.63
N LEU A 140 2.68 -11.29 5.32
CA LEU A 140 1.79 -10.30 4.71
C LEU A 140 2.63 -9.16 4.13
N CYS A 141 2.59 -8.99 2.82
CA CYS A 141 3.27 -7.92 2.10
C CYS A 141 2.28 -6.76 1.85
N ILE A 142 2.60 -5.58 2.36
CA ILE A 142 1.76 -4.39 2.27
C ILE A 142 2.40 -3.42 1.28
N PRO A 143 1.85 -3.23 0.06
CA PRO A 143 2.40 -2.29 -0.91
C PRO A 143 2.32 -0.86 -0.38
N THR A 144 3.47 -0.20 -0.24
CA THR A 144 3.55 1.14 0.34
C THR A 144 4.28 2.11 -0.57
N ALA A 145 3.96 3.39 -0.43
CA ALA A 145 4.83 4.49 -0.81
C ALA A 145 5.83 4.74 0.31
N PHE A 146 7.00 5.27 -0.01
CA PHE A 146 8.03 5.63 0.96
C PHE A 146 8.53 7.05 0.72
N CYS A 147 8.42 7.90 1.73
CA CYS A 147 8.77 9.32 1.67
C CYS A 147 9.63 9.72 2.86
N SER A 148 10.48 10.73 2.67
CA SER A 148 11.15 11.40 3.77
C SER A 148 10.15 12.21 4.61
N TYR A 149 10.53 12.60 5.82
CA TYR A 149 9.71 13.49 6.65
C TYR A 149 9.53 14.89 6.05
N SER A 150 10.43 15.31 5.16
CA SER A 150 10.30 16.54 4.36
C SER A 150 9.40 16.37 3.12
N GLY A 151 8.93 15.15 2.83
CA GLY A 151 8.02 14.85 1.73
C GLY A 151 8.72 14.46 0.42
N GLU A 152 10.03 14.25 0.42
CA GLU A 152 10.76 13.76 -0.74
C GLU A 152 10.46 12.30 -1.01
N ALA A 153 10.36 11.93 -2.28
CA ALA A 153 10.18 10.54 -2.67
C ALA A 153 11.49 9.75 -2.46
N LEU A 154 11.41 8.66 -1.70
CA LEU A 154 12.52 7.75 -1.46
C LEU A 154 12.33 6.40 -2.17
N ASP A 155 11.21 6.25 -2.89
CA ASP A 155 10.85 5.07 -3.67
C ASP A 155 10.50 5.43 -5.12
N LYS A 156 10.20 4.40 -5.92
CA LYS A 156 9.77 4.58 -7.31
C LYS A 156 8.27 4.81 -7.46
N LYS A 157 7.45 4.41 -6.47
CA LYS A 157 6.00 4.51 -6.53
C LYS A 157 5.50 5.93 -6.26
N THR A 158 6.10 6.63 -5.32
CA THR A 158 5.69 8.01 -4.97
C THR A 158 5.73 8.97 -6.16
N PRO A 159 6.80 9.03 -6.99
CA PRO A 159 6.79 9.85 -8.21
C PRO A 159 5.69 9.47 -9.18
N LEU A 160 5.40 8.17 -9.34
CA LEU A 160 4.31 7.69 -10.19
C LEU A 160 2.95 8.18 -9.68
N LEU A 161 2.64 8.00 -8.41
CA LEU A 161 1.39 8.45 -7.81
C LEU A 161 1.21 9.97 -7.91
N ARG A 162 2.28 10.73 -7.68
CA ARG A 162 2.28 12.19 -7.84
C ARG A 162 2.04 12.61 -9.29
N SER A 163 2.62 11.92 -10.25
CA SER A 163 2.41 12.19 -11.68
C SER A 163 0.96 11.92 -12.09
N MET A 164 0.37 10.83 -11.60
CA MET A 164 -1.04 10.51 -11.82
C MET A 164 -1.96 11.59 -11.24
N GLN A 165 -1.68 12.05 -10.02
CA GLN A 165 -2.43 13.15 -9.40
C GLN A 165 -2.32 14.46 -10.20
N ALA A 166 -1.12 14.80 -10.68
CA ALA A 166 -0.90 15.99 -11.50
C ALA A 166 -1.65 15.90 -12.83
N LEU A 167 -1.62 14.76 -13.50
CA LEU A 167 -2.36 14.52 -14.73
C LEU A 167 -3.87 14.62 -14.51
N ASN A 168 -4.39 13.99 -13.46
CA ASN A 168 -5.79 14.09 -13.09
C ASN A 168 -6.23 15.55 -12.93
N LYS A 169 -5.47 16.33 -12.15
CA LYS A 169 -5.75 17.75 -11.92
C LYS A 169 -5.82 18.55 -13.23
N GLN A 170 -4.90 18.33 -14.16
CA GLN A 170 -4.89 19.05 -15.43
C GLN A 170 -5.98 18.55 -16.38
N ALA A 171 -6.25 17.26 -16.43
CA ALA A 171 -7.33 16.71 -17.23
C ALA A 171 -8.70 17.25 -16.79
N LEU A 172 -8.98 17.29 -15.50
CA LEU A 172 -10.21 17.91 -14.96
C LEU A 172 -10.30 19.39 -15.30
N ARG A 173 -9.18 20.12 -15.27
CA ARG A 173 -9.16 21.52 -15.67
C ARG A 173 -9.54 21.70 -17.14
N VAL A 174 -9.02 20.85 -18.02
CA VAL A 174 -9.37 20.87 -19.45
C VAL A 174 -10.86 20.54 -19.64
N LEU A 175 -11.38 19.50 -19.00
CA LEU A 175 -12.78 19.11 -19.11
C LEU A 175 -13.74 20.23 -18.69
N LYS A 176 -13.40 20.97 -17.62
CA LYS A 176 -14.17 22.14 -17.18
C LYS A 176 -14.21 23.25 -18.22
N LEU A 177 -13.15 23.46 -18.99
CA LEU A 177 -13.14 24.45 -20.08
C LEU A 177 -14.13 24.10 -21.20
N PHE A 178 -14.47 22.82 -21.34
CA PHE A 178 -15.48 22.34 -22.28
C PHE A 178 -16.88 22.19 -21.66
N GLY A 179 -17.10 22.73 -20.46
CA GLY A 179 -18.38 22.69 -19.77
C GLY A 179 -18.70 21.34 -19.12
N ASN A 180 -17.74 20.43 -19.01
CA ASN A 180 -17.94 19.13 -18.42
C ASN A 180 -17.53 19.15 -16.94
N GLU A 181 -18.45 19.54 -16.07
CA GLU A 181 -18.22 19.70 -14.63
C GLU A 181 -18.57 18.45 -13.80
N ASP A 182 -19.25 17.49 -14.41
CA ASP A 182 -19.74 16.28 -13.72
C ASP A 182 -18.61 15.26 -13.45
N VAL A 183 -17.50 15.35 -14.17
CA VAL A 183 -16.36 14.47 -14.00
C VAL A 183 -15.57 14.88 -12.76
N LYS A 184 -15.55 14.02 -11.75
CA LYS A 184 -14.83 14.25 -10.48
C LYS A 184 -13.40 13.74 -10.49
N CYS A 185 -13.09 12.71 -11.25
CA CYS A 185 -11.77 12.10 -11.31
C CYS A 185 -11.50 11.52 -12.69
N VAL A 186 -10.25 11.63 -13.12
CA VAL A 186 -9.71 10.96 -14.30
C VAL A 186 -8.57 10.07 -13.81
N HIS A 187 -8.66 8.78 -14.06
CA HIS A 187 -7.59 7.84 -13.71
C HIS A 187 -6.67 7.67 -14.92
N PRO A 188 -5.57 8.43 -15.02
CA PRO A 188 -4.61 8.23 -16.09
C PRO A 188 -3.96 6.86 -15.91
N CYS A 189 -4.15 5.97 -16.86
CA CYS A 189 -3.43 4.72 -16.91
C CYS A 189 -2.00 5.01 -17.39
N VAL A 190 -1.07 5.14 -16.45
CA VAL A 190 0.35 5.21 -16.77
C VAL A 190 0.85 3.78 -16.86
N GLY A 191 0.69 3.16 -18.03
CA GLY A 191 1.36 1.90 -18.33
C GLY A 191 2.87 2.12 -18.37
N PRO A 192 3.68 1.16 -17.92
CA PRO A 192 5.11 1.18 -18.22
C PRO A 192 5.30 1.30 -19.73
N VAL A 193 6.31 2.04 -20.16
CA VAL A 193 6.61 2.27 -21.59
C VAL A 193 6.67 0.95 -22.38
N SER A 194 7.01 -0.17 -21.73
CA SER A 194 7.00 -1.51 -22.32
C SER A 194 5.61 -2.02 -22.74
N TYR A 195 4.52 -1.49 -22.20
CA TYR A 195 3.16 -1.89 -22.59
C TYR A 195 2.64 -1.15 -23.81
N THR A 196 3.14 0.01 -24.12
CA THR A 196 2.78 0.74 -25.35
C THR A 196 3.22 0.00 -26.62
N HIS A 197 4.20 -0.88 -26.50
CA HIS A 197 4.65 -1.75 -27.60
C HIS A 197 3.85 -3.04 -27.75
N LEU A 198 3.06 -3.42 -26.75
CA LEU A 198 2.24 -4.64 -26.78
C LEU A 198 0.79 -4.38 -27.20
N THR A 199 0.39 -3.13 -27.29
CA THR A 199 -0.96 -2.71 -27.70
C THR A 199 -1.03 -2.16 -29.11
N LEU A 200 0.05 -2.19 -29.86
CA LEU A 200 0.15 -1.95 -31.29
C LEU A 200 0.39 -3.25 -32.04
#